data_ad0d7ba021f897df6b22690823b6e329
#
_entry.id   ad0d7ba021f897df6b22690823b6e329
#
_cell.length_a   1.000
_cell.length_b   1.000
_cell.length_c   1.000
_cell.angle_alpha   90.00
_cell.angle_beta   90.00
_cell.angle_gamma   90.00
#
_symmetry.space_group_name_H-M   'P 1'
#
loop_
_entity.id
_entity.type
_entity.pdbx_description
1 polymer ?
#
loop_
_entity_poly.entity_id
_entity_poly.type
_entity_poly.pdbx_seq_one_letter_code
_entity_poly.pdbx_strand_id
1 'polypeptide(L)'
;MKIVDVVCSAGRTGFYFDDQRAIKKGAGQDGVFYMGAPVTEGFSSVRQAGESISVMIVLEDGQIAFGDCAAVQYSGAGGRDPLFIANEFIPIIDEYIKPQLVGREADQFRELCTILESIKIDGKRLH
;
A
#
# COMPACT_ATOMS: atom_id res chain seq x y z
N MET A 1 6.23 20.36 -17.62
CA MET A 1 7.06 19.13 -17.74
C MET A 1 6.20 17.91 -17.56
N LYS A 2 6.16 17.05 -18.56
CA LYS A 2 5.22 15.93 -18.61
C LYS A 2 5.71 14.72 -17.82
N ILE A 3 4.75 14.04 -17.22
CA ILE A 3 4.95 12.71 -16.65
C ILE A 3 4.97 11.71 -17.83
N VAL A 4 6.04 10.95 -17.95
CA VAL A 4 6.20 9.96 -19.02
C VAL A 4 6.02 8.53 -18.56
N ASP A 5 6.20 8.27 -17.25
CA ASP A 5 5.97 6.95 -16.67
C ASP A 5 5.66 7.02 -15.17
N VAL A 6 5.00 5.98 -14.66
CA VAL A 6 4.81 5.70 -13.24
C VAL A 6 5.24 4.25 -13.00
N VAL A 7 6.22 4.05 -12.14
CA VAL A 7 6.80 2.73 -11.86
C VAL A 7 6.63 2.42 -10.38
N CYS A 8 6.14 1.22 -10.07
CA CYS A 8 5.95 0.77 -8.70
C CYS A 8 6.88 -0.40 -8.37
N SER A 9 7.33 -0.45 -7.14
CA SER A 9 8.14 -1.54 -6.61
C SER A 9 7.64 -1.94 -5.22
N ALA A 10 7.45 -3.25 -5.01
CA ALA A 10 7.15 -3.78 -3.70
C ALA A 10 8.36 -3.70 -2.78
N GLY A 11 8.12 -3.36 -1.52
CA GLY A 11 9.13 -3.27 -0.49
C GLY A 11 8.62 -3.74 0.87
N ARG A 12 9.45 -3.58 1.89
CA ARG A 12 9.10 -3.87 3.28
C ARG A 12 9.31 -2.64 4.14
N THR A 13 8.46 -2.51 5.15
CA THR A 13 8.60 -1.46 6.16
C THR A 13 9.47 -1.93 7.32
N GLY A 14 9.88 -0.99 8.19
CA GLY A 14 10.47 -1.30 9.48
C GLY A 14 9.44 -1.70 10.55
N PHE A 15 8.18 -1.85 10.20
CA PHE A 15 7.10 -2.23 11.10
C PHE A 15 6.61 -3.64 10.83
N TYR A 16 5.91 -4.20 11.82
CA TYR A 16 5.23 -5.48 11.70
C TYR A 16 3.73 -5.26 11.46
N PHE A 17 3.13 -6.20 10.73
CA PHE A 17 1.70 -6.42 10.72
C PHE A 17 1.37 -7.51 11.72
N ASP A 18 0.46 -7.20 12.65
CA ASP A 18 0.08 -8.13 13.71
C ASP A 18 -1.37 -8.59 13.51
N ASP A 19 -1.58 -9.89 13.54
CA ASP A 19 -2.91 -10.46 13.60
C ASP A 19 -3.49 -10.29 15.00
N GLN A 20 -4.17 -9.18 15.24
CA GLN A 20 -4.75 -8.84 16.53
C GLN A 20 -5.81 -9.85 17.00
N ARG A 21 -6.49 -10.54 16.08
CA ARG A 21 -7.44 -11.60 16.44
C ARG A 21 -6.73 -12.80 17.04
N ALA A 22 -5.61 -13.21 16.46
CA ALA A 22 -4.80 -14.29 16.99
C ALA A 22 -4.22 -13.92 18.36
N ILE A 23 -3.69 -12.71 18.51
CA ILE A 23 -3.14 -12.21 19.77
C ILE A 23 -4.22 -12.20 20.87
N LYS A 24 -5.40 -11.67 20.58
CA LYS A 24 -6.54 -11.66 21.52
C LYS A 24 -7.06 -13.05 21.88
N LYS A 25 -6.89 -14.02 20.98
CA LYS A 25 -7.20 -15.43 21.28
C LYS A 25 -6.15 -16.15 22.12
N GLY A 26 -5.07 -15.45 22.51
CA GLY A 26 -4.04 -15.98 23.38
C GLY A 26 -2.84 -16.57 22.65
N ALA A 27 -2.48 -16.04 21.47
CA ALA A 27 -1.25 -16.45 20.81
C ALA A 27 -0.07 -16.29 21.78
N GLY A 28 0.74 -17.34 21.91
CA GLY A 28 1.95 -17.32 22.73
C GLY A 28 2.97 -16.32 22.19
N GLN A 29 3.90 -15.90 23.03
CA GLN A 29 4.96 -14.96 22.66
C GLN A 29 6.32 -15.51 23.06
N ASP A 30 7.29 -15.38 22.17
CA ASP A 30 8.71 -15.66 22.41
C ASP A 30 9.54 -14.45 21.95
N GLY A 31 9.93 -13.63 22.91
CA GLY A 31 10.59 -12.35 22.63
C GLY A 31 9.67 -11.43 21.81
N VAL A 32 10.15 -11.03 20.63
CA VAL A 32 9.38 -10.18 19.68
C VAL A 32 8.48 -10.99 18.73
N PHE A 33 8.53 -12.31 18.79
CA PHE A 33 7.76 -13.19 17.92
C PHE A 33 6.49 -13.67 18.62
N TYR A 34 5.41 -13.75 17.85
CA TYR A 34 4.19 -14.43 18.28
C TYR A 34 4.19 -15.87 17.76
N MET A 35 3.78 -16.77 18.62
CA MET A 35 3.69 -18.21 18.32
C MET A 35 2.28 -18.60 17.94
N GLY A 36 2.17 -19.64 17.12
CA GLY A 36 0.88 -20.18 16.68
C GLY A 36 0.49 -19.73 15.27
N ALA A 37 -0.69 -20.22 14.85
CA ALA A 37 -1.21 -19.93 13.54
C ALA A 37 -2.00 -18.61 13.51
N PRO A 38 -1.97 -17.86 12.41
CA PRO A 38 -2.84 -16.71 12.22
C PRO A 38 -4.30 -17.15 12.11
N VAL A 39 -5.22 -16.24 12.45
CA VAL A 39 -6.67 -16.49 12.35
C VAL A 39 -7.38 -15.49 11.44
N THR A 40 -6.71 -14.42 11.05
CA THR A 40 -7.23 -13.42 10.10
C THR A 40 -6.78 -13.78 8.69
N GLU A 41 -7.72 -13.74 7.76
CA GLU A 41 -7.44 -13.99 6.35
C GLU A 41 -6.35 -13.05 5.81
N GLY A 42 -5.45 -13.61 4.99
CA GLY A 42 -4.32 -12.89 4.40
C GLY A 42 -3.03 -12.93 5.21
N PHE A 43 -3.10 -13.21 6.52
CA PHE A 43 -1.90 -13.38 7.34
C PHE A 43 -1.25 -14.74 7.13
N SER A 44 0.06 -14.74 6.94
CA SER A 44 0.90 -15.96 6.86
C SER A 44 1.46 -16.36 8.23
N SER A 45 1.54 -15.44 9.16
CA SER A 45 1.96 -15.63 10.56
C SER A 45 1.28 -14.60 11.44
N VAL A 46 1.25 -14.84 12.76
CA VAL A 46 0.62 -13.91 13.72
C VAL A 46 1.30 -12.53 13.69
N ARG A 47 2.61 -12.49 13.50
CA ARG A 47 3.37 -11.28 13.24
C ARG A 47 4.21 -11.47 11.99
N GLN A 48 4.07 -10.60 11.03
CA GLN A 48 4.83 -10.62 9.78
C GLN A 48 5.38 -9.23 9.44
N ALA A 49 6.43 -9.18 8.61
CA ALA A 49 6.97 -7.91 8.15
C ALA A 49 5.91 -7.12 7.39
N GLY A 50 5.79 -5.84 7.71
CA GLY A 50 4.93 -4.93 6.98
C GLY A 50 5.45 -4.68 5.56
N GLU A 51 4.53 -4.46 4.62
CA GLU A 51 4.86 -4.20 3.24
C GLU A 51 4.69 -2.73 2.87
N SER A 52 5.38 -2.33 1.83
CA SER A 52 5.29 -0.98 1.26
C SER A 52 5.31 -1.06 -0.26
N ILE A 53 4.90 0.04 -0.90
CA ILE A 53 5.08 0.27 -2.32
C ILE A 53 5.86 1.55 -2.47
N SER A 54 6.99 1.50 -3.17
CA SER A 54 7.67 2.69 -3.65
C SER A 54 7.15 3.03 -5.03
N VAL A 55 6.80 4.30 -5.23
CA VAL A 55 6.28 4.83 -6.48
C VAL A 55 7.28 5.84 -7.04
N MET A 56 7.66 5.66 -8.28
CA MET A 56 8.51 6.59 -9.03
C MET A 56 7.70 7.22 -10.15
N ILE A 57 7.66 8.54 -10.18
CA ILE A 57 7.09 9.31 -11.29
C ILE A 57 8.25 9.81 -12.13
N VAL A 58 8.32 9.35 -13.38
CA VAL A 58 9.37 9.69 -14.33
C VAL A 58 8.92 10.86 -15.19
N LEU A 59 9.73 11.91 -15.28
CA LEU A 59 9.47 13.08 -16.07
C LEU A 59 10.21 13.02 -17.42
N GLU A 60 9.73 13.77 -18.41
CA GLU A 60 10.27 13.78 -19.77
C GLU A 60 11.73 14.21 -19.89
N ASP A 61 12.27 14.93 -18.91
CA ASP A 61 13.68 15.30 -18.84
C ASP A 61 14.56 14.28 -18.11
N GLY A 62 13.98 13.16 -17.68
CA GLY A 62 14.66 12.11 -16.95
C GLY A 62 14.71 12.30 -15.44
N GLN A 63 14.15 13.37 -14.89
CA GLN A 63 13.99 13.51 -13.44
C GLN A 63 12.99 12.47 -12.91
N ILE A 64 13.21 12.02 -11.68
CA ILE A 64 12.36 11.05 -11.00
C ILE A 64 11.94 11.63 -9.66
N ALA A 65 10.63 11.67 -9.43
CA ALA A 65 10.05 11.95 -8.14
C ALA A 65 9.71 10.63 -7.44
N PHE A 66 9.94 10.57 -6.14
CA PHE A 66 9.72 9.39 -5.32
C PHE A 66 8.63 9.62 -4.29
N GLY A 67 7.84 8.58 -4.06
CA GLY A 67 6.88 8.52 -2.98
C GLY A 67 6.69 7.08 -2.53
N ASP A 68 6.29 6.90 -1.29
CA ASP A 68 6.07 5.60 -0.71
C ASP A 68 4.67 5.50 -0.13
N CYS A 69 4.08 4.32 -0.26
CA CYS A 69 2.89 3.93 0.46
C CYS A 69 3.27 2.80 1.42
N ALA A 70 3.21 3.10 2.70
CA ALA A 70 3.53 2.15 3.75
C ALA A 70 2.39 2.08 4.76
N ALA A 71 1.96 0.89 5.11
CA ALA A 71 0.91 0.70 6.09
C ALA A 71 1.47 0.15 7.40
N VAL A 72 1.00 0.71 8.51
CA VAL A 72 1.07 0.09 9.82
C VAL A 72 -0.31 -0.49 10.09
N GLN A 73 -0.41 -1.81 10.15
CA GLN A 73 -1.69 -2.47 10.12
C GLN A 73 -1.94 -3.34 11.34
N TYR A 74 -3.10 -3.09 11.95
CA TYR A 74 -3.64 -3.92 13.00
C TYR A 74 -4.94 -4.54 12.49
N SER A 75 -4.92 -5.82 12.21
CA SER A 75 -6.07 -6.50 11.63
C SER A 75 -7.26 -6.59 12.58
N GLY A 76 -8.42 -6.35 12.04
CA GLY A 76 -9.69 -6.90 12.51
C GLY A 76 -10.18 -6.59 13.92
N ALA A 77 -9.41 -5.90 14.75
CA ALA A 77 -9.79 -5.64 16.13
C ALA A 77 -10.77 -4.46 16.32
N GLY A 78 -11.22 -3.87 15.25
CA GLY A 78 -12.15 -2.74 15.28
C GLY A 78 -12.72 -2.41 13.91
N GLY A 79 -12.85 -3.41 13.02
CA GLY A 79 -13.35 -3.21 11.66
C GLY A 79 -12.38 -2.45 10.77
N ARG A 80 -11.09 -2.63 10.98
CA ARG A 80 -10.05 -1.97 10.21
C ARG A 80 -9.85 -2.62 8.85
N ASP A 81 -9.10 -1.92 8.01
CA ASP A 81 -8.84 -2.24 6.63
C ASP A 81 -8.26 -3.65 6.43
N PRO A 82 -8.44 -4.22 5.24
CA PRO A 82 -7.77 -5.46 4.86
C PRO A 82 -6.26 -5.34 4.99
N LEU A 83 -5.58 -6.47 5.15
CA LEU A 83 -4.12 -6.53 5.17
C LEU A 83 -3.54 -5.90 3.89
N PHE A 84 -2.59 -4.99 4.05
CA PHE A 84 -1.92 -4.37 2.92
C PHE A 84 -0.88 -5.33 2.33
N ILE A 85 -1.11 -5.76 1.10
CA ILE A 85 -0.21 -6.64 0.35
C ILE A 85 0.20 -5.89 -0.91
N ALA A 86 1.48 -5.52 -1.01
CA ALA A 86 1.98 -4.66 -2.07
C ALA A 86 1.69 -5.21 -3.48
N ASN A 87 1.88 -6.51 -3.68
CA ASN A 87 1.64 -7.16 -4.97
C ASN A 87 0.15 -7.21 -5.39
N GLU A 88 -0.77 -6.95 -4.48
CA GLU A 88 -2.19 -6.81 -4.81
C GLU A 88 -2.56 -5.38 -5.21
N PHE A 89 -1.84 -4.38 -4.68
CA PHE A 89 -2.08 -2.97 -4.96
C PHE A 89 -1.32 -2.43 -6.16
N ILE A 90 -0.13 -2.96 -6.49
CA ILE A 90 0.65 -2.51 -7.66
C ILE A 90 -0.16 -2.60 -8.96
N PRO A 91 -0.85 -3.71 -9.26
CA PRO A 91 -1.70 -3.78 -10.47
C PRO A 91 -2.80 -2.72 -10.49
N ILE A 92 -3.33 -2.34 -9.34
CA ILE A 92 -4.35 -1.27 -9.22
C ILE A 92 -3.75 0.08 -9.61
N ILE A 93 -2.53 0.37 -9.15
CA ILE A 93 -1.83 1.60 -9.54
C ILE A 93 -1.56 1.61 -11.04
N ASP A 94 -1.09 0.51 -11.60
CA ASP A 94 -0.78 0.39 -13.02
C ASP A 94 -2.02 0.54 -13.90
N GLU A 95 -3.15 -0.03 -13.48
CA GLU A 95 -4.39 -0.04 -14.26
C GLU A 95 -5.20 1.25 -14.12
N TYR A 96 -5.30 1.82 -12.93
CA TYR A 96 -6.22 2.93 -12.64
C TYR A 96 -5.53 4.27 -12.42
N ILE A 97 -4.32 4.31 -11.88
CA ILE A 97 -3.61 5.55 -11.55
C ILE A 97 -2.68 6.00 -12.66
N LYS A 98 -1.80 5.12 -13.11
CA LYS A 98 -0.82 5.42 -14.13
C LYS A 98 -1.43 6.04 -15.40
N PRO A 99 -2.53 5.51 -15.97
CA PRO A 99 -3.13 6.12 -17.17
C PRO A 99 -3.69 7.53 -16.94
N GLN A 100 -3.99 7.88 -15.68
CA GLN A 100 -4.47 9.21 -15.34
C GLN A 100 -3.34 10.24 -15.21
N LEU A 101 -2.12 9.80 -14.99
CA LEU A 101 -0.97 10.67 -14.76
C LEU A 101 -0.10 10.83 -16.01
N VAL A 102 0.14 9.75 -16.75
CA VAL A 102 1.02 9.79 -17.94
C VAL A 102 0.49 10.75 -18.99
N GLY A 103 1.38 11.61 -19.50
CA GLY A 103 1.08 12.67 -20.46
C GLY A 103 0.61 13.99 -19.85
N ARG A 104 0.38 14.06 -18.55
CA ARG A 104 0.00 15.30 -17.85
C ARG A 104 1.21 16.08 -17.39
N GLU A 105 1.00 17.39 -17.17
CA GLU A 105 2.01 18.29 -16.61
C GLU A 105 2.16 18.06 -15.10
N ALA A 106 3.38 17.82 -14.65
CA ALA A 106 3.68 17.52 -13.25
C ALA A 106 3.49 18.72 -12.30
N ASP A 107 3.53 19.93 -12.82
CA ASP A 107 3.35 21.16 -12.05
C ASP A 107 1.87 21.45 -11.69
N GLN A 108 0.95 20.74 -12.32
CA GLN A 108 -0.49 20.85 -12.03
C GLN A 108 -0.90 20.00 -10.80
N PHE A 109 -0.15 20.11 -9.72
CA PHE A 109 -0.27 19.24 -8.53
C PHE A 109 -1.70 19.16 -7.99
N ARG A 110 -2.40 20.30 -7.83
CA ARG A 110 -3.77 20.31 -7.29
C ARG A 110 -4.77 19.60 -8.19
N GLU A 111 -4.62 19.79 -9.49
CA GLU A 111 -5.46 19.10 -10.48
C GLU A 111 -5.22 17.60 -10.44
N LEU A 112 -3.95 17.17 -10.41
CA LEU A 112 -3.57 15.76 -10.30
C LEU A 112 -4.14 15.13 -9.02
N CYS A 113 -4.06 15.80 -7.88
CA CYS A 113 -4.68 15.34 -6.64
C CYS A 113 -6.20 15.16 -6.80
N THR A 114 -6.89 16.13 -7.38
CA THR A 114 -8.35 16.05 -7.61
C THR A 114 -8.72 14.87 -8.48
N ILE A 115 -7.94 14.61 -9.53
CA ILE A 115 -8.13 13.45 -10.41
C ILE A 115 -7.97 12.16 -9.62
N LEU A 116 -6.88 12.02 -8.87
CA LEU A 116 -6.59 10.82 -8.08
C LEU A 116 -7.66 10.56 -7.01
N GLU A 117 -8.11 11.61 -6.32
CA GLU A 117 -9.18 11.52 -5.32
C GLU A 117 -10.53 11.10 -5.91
N SER A 118 -10.75 11.34 -7.20
CA SER A 118 -11.98 10.96 -7.89
C SER A 118 -12.03 9.48 -8.28
N ILE A 119 -10.88 8.80 -8.31
CA ILE A 119 -10.78 7.39 -8.71
C ILE A 119 -11.51 6.51 -7.70
N LYS A 120 -12.42 5.70 -8.20
CA LYS A 120 -13.14 4.69 -7.41
C LYS A 120 -13.01 3.33 -8.08
N ILE A 121 -12.78 2.31 -7.26
CA ILE A 121 -12.75 0.91 -7.66
C ILE A 121 -13.82 0.21 -6.86
N ASP A 122 -14.77 -0.46 -7.55
CA ASP A 122 -15.94 -1.08 -6.92
C ASP A 122 -16.70 -0.14 -5.97
N GLY A 123 -16.81 1.14 -6.35
CA GLY A 123 -17.49 2.18 -5.59
C GLY A 123 -16.72 2.71 -4.37
N LYS A 124 -15.52 2.21 -4.11
CA LYS A 124 -14.65 2.65 -3.01
C LYS A 124 -13.52 3.55 -3.52
N ARG A 125 -13.13 4.53 -2.72
CA ARG A 125 -11.96 5.37 -2.98
C ARG A 125 -10.68 4.56 -2.77
N LEU A 126 -9.59 4.99 -3.44
CA LEU A 126 -8.28 4.34 -3.31
C LEU A 126 -7.59 4.61 -1.97
N HIS A 127 -8.03 5.60 -1.25
CA HIS A 127 -7.43 6.00 0.04
C HIS A 127 -8.40 5.90 1.20
#